data_3f971d52ef933f9dd5ebf4f3db47b5e3
#
_entry.id   3f971d52ef933f9dd5ebf4f3db47b5e3
#
_cell.length_a   1.000
_cell.length_b   1.000
_cell.length_c   1.000
_cell.angle_alpha   90.00
_cell.angle_beta   90.00
_cell.angle_gamma   90.00
#
_symmetry.space_group_name_H-M   'P 1'
#
loop_
_entity.id
_entity.type
_entity.pdbx_description
1 polymer ?
#
loop_
_entity_poly.entity_id
_entity_poly.type
_entity_poly.pdbx_seq_one_letter_code
_entity_poly.pdbx_strand_id
1 'polypeptide(L)'
;MPRKFQPWLPLLALAGALAWTPARAGDVACGAPAEAMEAAPMAGVFAALSHTDLRILVVGSASTQAGGTSGPAATWPERLGAVLGERVAPVTVTVAVYGRRGTTATDHARILAEQGPRLRPHLVIWQLGTVEAARGLPVEEMAETVQNAVAQLRAVRGERTDVVLVDPQFSRFLRANADVESYRNWLRVSAAASGAQLFSRWAIMRHWVETEKLDLERAPASQQVALADRLHDCLAKAMAEFILDGAQRGRRARP
;
A
#
# COMPACT_ATOMS: atom_id res chain seq x y z
N MET A 1 -26.45 -0.59 73.72
CA MET A 1 -25.93 -1.41 72.60
C MET A 1 -25.61 -0.47 71.41
N PRO A 2 -24.37 -0.20 71.10
CA PRO A 2 -24.03 0.75 70.05
C PRO A 2 -23.98 0.05 68.70
N ARG A 3 -24.60 0.66 67.64
CA ARG A 3 -24.59 0.25 66.25
C ARG A 3 -23.23 0.55 65.65
N LYS A 4 -22.58 -0.48 65.05
CA LYS A 4 -21.34 -0.36 64.30
C LYS A 4 -21.60 0.25 62.90
N PHE A 5 -20.97 1.38 62.64
CA PHE A 5 -20.86 1.97 61.28
C PHE A 5 -19.85 1.21 60.50
N GLN A 6 -20.24 0.77 59.31
CA GLN A 6 -19.37 0.13 58.34
C GLN A 6 -19.01 1.18 57.28
N PRO A 7 -17.72 1.48 57.01
CA PRO A 7 -17.35 2.44 55.97
C PRO A 7 -17.44 1.81 54.60
N TRP A 8 -18.12 2.48 53.70
CA TRP A 8 -18.16 2.17 52.30
C TRP A 8 -16.82 2.53 51.65
N LEU A 9 -16.12 1.56 51.09
CA LEU A 9 -14.96 1.74 50.25
C LEU A 9 -15.43 2.11 48.81
N PRO A 10 -14.91 3.17 48.19
CA PRO A 10 -15.19 3.45 46.79
C PRO A 10 -14.39 2.48 45.86
N LEU A 11 -15.09 1.79 45.00
CA LEU A 11 -14.51 1.05 43.88
C LEU A 11 -13.85 2.05 42.92
N LEU A 12 -12.53 2.10 42.93
CA LEU A 12 -11.73 2.75 41.91
C LEU A 12 -11.82 1.93 40.63
N ALA A 13 -12.61 2.42 39.65
CA ALA A 13 -12.60 1.92 38.29
C ALA A 13 -11.27 2.30 37.64
N LEU A 14 -10.37 1.35 37.50
CA LEU A 14 -9.18 1.48 36.63
C LEU A 14 -9.64 1.55 35.16
N ALA A 15 -9.76 2.76 34.63
CA ALA A 15 -9.82 3.01 33.20
C ALA A 15 -8.44 2.68 32.61
N GLY A 16 -8.29 1.47 32.06
CA GLY A 16 -7.13 1.08 31.32
C GLY A 16 -7.03 1.92 30.05
N ALA A 17 -6.26 2.99 30.09
CA ALA A 17 -5.83 3.69 28.89
C ALA A 17 -4.89 2.75 28.12
N LEU A 18 -5.38 2.17 27.02
CA LEU A 18 -4.54 1.54 26.01
C LEU A 18 -3.60 2.63 25.45
N ALA A 19 -2.43 2.75 26.06
CA ALA A 19 -1.34 3.54 25.55
C ALA A 19 -0.83 2.83 24.28
N TRP A 20 -1.24 3.33 23.13
CA TRP A 20 -0.56 3.03 21.87
C TRP A 20 0.86 3.57 22.00
N THR A 21 1.81 2.69 22.25
CA THR A 21 3.23 3.05 22.18
C THR A 21 3.53 3.39 20.71
N PRO A 22 4.06 4.59 20.42
CA PRO A 22 4.55 4.89 19.10
C PRO A 22 5.60 3.85 18.72
N ALA A 23 5.47 3.24 17.53
CA ALA A 23 6.44 2.30 17.03
C ALA A 23 7.84 2.90 17.17
N ARG A 24 8.74 2.15 17.79
CA ARG A 24 10.14 2.55 17.92
C ARG A 24 10.67 2.87 16.53
N ALA A 25 11.36 4.02 16.40
CA ALA A 25 12.06 4.48 15.21
C ALA A 25 13.18 3.53 14.70
N GLY A 26 13.19 2.28 15.12
CA GLY A 26 14.21 1.27 14.80
C GLY A 26 13.93 0.41 13.58
N ASP A 27 12.72 0.47 13.02
CA ASP A 27 12.32 -0.36 11.86
C ASP A 27 11.64 0.50 10.78
N VAL A 28 12.18 1.70 10.56
CA VAL A 28 11.80 2.51 9.38
C VAL A 28 12.06 1.63 8.16
N ALA A 29 11.01 1.23 7.49
CA ALA A 29 10.91 0.27 6.42
C ALA A 29 12.14 0.28 5.50
N CYS A 30 13.18 -0.46 5.87
CA CYS A 30 14.48 -0.51 5.19
C CYS A 30 15.10 0.87 4.89
N GLY A 31 14.69 1.92 5.63
CA GLY A 31 15.13 3.29 5.42
C GLY A 31 14.55 3.95 4.17
N ALA A 32 13.26 3.85 3.96
CA ALA A 32 12.57 4.63 2.91
C ALA A 32 12.67 6.14 3.20
N PRO A 33 12.82 6.99 2.16
CA PRO A 33 12.90 8.43 2.36
C PRO A 33 11.55 8.99 2.83
N ALA A 34 11.58 9.88 3.83
CA ALA A 34 10.38 10.38 4.50
C ALA A 34 9.38 11.03 3.53
N GLU A 35 9.88 11.78 2.55
CA GLU A 35 9.07 12.44 1.53
C GLU A 35 8.31 11.48 0.61
N ALA A 36 8.79 10.25 0.46
CA ALA A 36 8.10 9.21 -0.30
C ALA A 36 7.06 8.44 0.53
N MET A 37 7.01 8.70 1.84
CA MET A 37 6.16 8.02 2.80
C MET A 37 5.00 8.88 3.31
N GLU A 38 4.83 10.09 2.78
CA GLU A 38 3.73 10.96 3.16
C GLU A 38 2.40 10.47 2.59
N ALA A 39 1.49 10.04 3.46
CA ALA A 39 0.14 9.64 3.10
C ALA A 39 -0.87 10.76 3.40
N ALA A 40 -1.82 11.01 2.50
CA ALA A 40 -2.99 11.82 2.84
C ALA A 40 -4.04 10.96 3.61
N PRO A 41 -5.10 11.54 4.19
CA PRO A 41 -6.09 10.80 4.94
C PRO A 41 -6.74 9.66 4.16
N MET A 42 -6.80 8.45 4.78
CA MET A 42 -7.48 7.26 4.26
C MET A 42 -8.69 6.92 5.14
N ALA A 43 -9.82 7.55 4.85
CA ALA A 43 -11.03 7.42 5.67
C ALA A 43 -11.69 6.04 5.59
N GLY A 44 -11.61 5.38 4.45
CA GLY A 44 -12.13 4.03 4.25
C GLY A 44 -11.32 2.97 5.01
N VAL A 45 -10.00 3.06 4.97
CA VAL A 45 -9.11 2.20 5.78
C VAL A 45 -9.33 2.46 7.27
N PHE A 46 -9.36 3.72 7.70
CA PHE A 46 -9.65 4.04 9.11
C PHE A 46 -10.99 3.46 9.57
N ALA A 47 -12.04 3.59 8.77
CA ALA A 47 -13.34 3.02 9.10
C ALA A 47 -13.28 1.49 9.21
N ALA A 48 -12.59 0.82 8.29
CA ALA A 48 -12.39 -0.63 8.33
C ALA A 48 -11.65 -1.09 9.58
N LEU A 49 -10.57 -0.39 9.96
CA LEU A 49 -9.81 -0.68 11.17
C LEU A 49 -10.60 -0.44 12.48
N SER A 50 -11.66 0.36 12.42
CA SER A 50 -12.59 0.56 13.55
C SER A 50 -13.64 -0.55 13.67
N HIS A 51 -13.67 -1.49 12.71
CA HIS A 51 -14.50 -2.68 12.67
C HIS A 51 -13.62 -3.93 12.78
N THR A 52 -14.07 -5.06 12.24
CA THR A 52 -13.42 -6.35 12.42
C THR A 52 -12.65 -6.83 11.19
N ASP A 53 -12.76 -6.15 10.05
CA ASP A 53 -12.17 -6.60 8.79
C ASP A 53 -11.61 -5.46 7.92
N LEU A 54 -10.44 -5.68 7.37
CA LEU A 54 -9.81 -4.85 6.33
C LEU A 54 -9.61 -5.68 5.06
N ARG A 55 -10.38 -5.39 4.01
CA ARG A 55 -10.25 -6.05 2.70
C ARG A 55 -9.45 -5.19 1.76
N ILE A 56 -8.37 -5.75 1.22
CA ILE A 56 -7.44 -5.10 0.30
C ILE A 56 -7.50 -5.83 -1.05
N LEU A 57 -7.67 -5.09 -2.12
CA LEU A 57 -7.53 -5.58 -3.49
C LEU A 57 -6.23 -5.03 -4.09
N VAL A 58 -5.30 -5.91 -4.44
CA VAL A 58 -4.06 -5.55 -5.13
C VAL A 58 -4.16 -5.93 -6.60
N VAL A 59 -3.94 -4.96 -7.49
CA VAL A 59 -3.91 -5.19 -8.94
C VAL A 59 -2.61 -4.66 -9.51
N GLY A 60 -1.98 -5.44 -10.40
CA GLY A 60 -0.72 -5.03 -11.00
C GLY A 60 -0.15 -6.04 -12.00
N SER A 61 1.14 -5.91 -12.28
CA SER A 61 1.86 -6.78 -13.23
C SER A 61 2.72 -7.83 -12.51
N ALA A 62 3.84 -8.24 -13.10
CA ALA A 62 4.66 -9.38 -12.63
C ALA A 62 5.05 -9.31 -11.15
N SER A 63 5.44 -8.14 -10.63
CA SER A 63 5.94 -8.00 -9.25
C SER A 63 4.87 -8.09 -8.17
N THR A 64 3.59 -8.09 -8.54
CA THR A 64 2.50 -8.37 -7.60
C THR A 64 2.27 -9.86 -7.37
N GLN A 65 2.74 -10.72 -8.28
CA GLN A 65 2.47 -12.16 -8.25
C GLN A 65 3.69 -13.03 -7.96
N ALA A 66 4.84 -12.73 -8.55
CA ALA A 66 6.06 -13.51 -8.35
C ALA A 66 7.34 -12.65 -8.32
N GLY A 67 7.50 -11.73 -9.29
CA GLY A 67 8.54 -10.71 -9.30
C GLY A 67 9.99 -11.18 -9.12
N GLY A 68 10.32 -12.43 -9.43
CA GLY A 68 11.65 -13.01 -9.23
C GLY A 68 11.94 -13.45 -7.80
N THR A 69 10.93 -13.50 -6.92
CA THR A 69 11.03 -14.00 -5.54
C THR A 69 11.09 -15.52 -5.46
N SER A 70 11.40 -16.06 -4.29
CA SER A 70 11.44 -17.50 -4.00
C SER A 70 10.08 -18.19 -4.11
N GLY A 71 8.97 -17.44 -4.14
CA GLY A 71 7.64 -17.97 -4.29
C GLY A 71 6.54 -16.96 -3.96
N PRO A 72 5.27 -17.34 -4.11
CA PRO A 72 4.14 -16.43 -3.88
C PRO A 72 4.14 -15.76 -2.50
N ALA A 73 4.41 -16.52 -1.44
CA ALA A 73 4.47 -16.01 -0.06
C ALA A 73 5.56 -14.95 0.16
N ALA A 74 6.57 -14.89 -0.69
CA ALA A 74 7.65 -13.91 -0.62
C ALA A 74 7.33 -12.61 -1.37
N THR A 75 6.18 -12.52 -2.03
CA THR A 75 5.76 -11.30 -2.74
C THR A 75 5.33 -10.20 -1.77
N TRP A 76 5.49 -8.94 -2.19
CA TRP A 76 5.14 -7.80 -1.34
C TRP A 76 3.65 -7.74 -0.95
N PRO A 77 2.67 -8.15 -1.79
CA PRO A 77 1.28 -8.14 -1.35
C PRO A 77 0.98 -9.15 -0.24
N GLU A 78 1.52 -10.37 -0.35
CA GLU A 78 1.36 -11.41 0.68
C GLU A 78 2.02 -11.00 1.99
N ARG A 79 3.24 -10.47 1.92
CA ARG A 79 3.96 -9.93 3.09
C ARG A 79 3.24 -8.72 3.69
N LEU A 80 2.62 -7.86 2.87
CA LEU A 80 1.80 -6.75 3.35
C LEU A 80 0.62 -7.24 4.19
N GLY A 81 -0.06 -8.29 3.73
CA GLY A 81 -1.15 -8.91 4.47
C GLY A 81 -0.70 -9.40 5.84
N ALA A 82 0.46 -10.08 5.91
CA ALA A 82 1.03 -10.57 7.16
C ALA A 82 1.42 -9.41 8.10
N VAL A 83 2.18 -8.42 7.59
CA VAL A 83 2.63 -7.26 8.39
C VAL A 83 1.44 -6.43 8.92
N LEU A 84 0.43 -6.19 8.10
CA LEU A 84 -0.77 -5.48 8.56
C LEU A 84 -1.54 -6.32 9.57
N GLY A 85 -1.73 -7.62 9.33
CA GLY A 85 -2.45 -8.51 10.24
C GLY A 85 -1.85 -8.51 11.64
N GLU A 86 -0.51 -8.54 11.75
CA GLU A 86 0.18 -8.42 13.04
C GLU A 86 -0.02 -7.05 13.70
N ARG A 87 0.05 -5.98 12.91
CA ARG A 87 0.02 -4.59 13.43
C ARG A 87 -1.37 -4.10 13.85
N VAL A 88 -2.43 -4.64 13.23
CA VAL A 88 -3.80 -4.20 13.48
C VAL A 88 -4.66 -5.22 14.22
N ALA A 89 -4.05 -6.29 14.76
CA ALA A 89 -4.79 -7.28 15.54
C ALA A 89 -5.65 -6.60 16.63
N PRO A 90 -6.90 -7.03 16.83
CA PRO A 90 -7.54 -8.26 16.32
C PRO A 90 -8.28 -8.11 14.97
N VAL A 91 -8.06 -7.02 14.21
CA VAL A 91 -8.69 -6.81 12.90
C VAL A 91 -8.19 -7.86 11.91
N THR A 92 -9.09 -8.56 11.24
CA THR A 92 -8.73 -9.51 10.17
C THR A 92 -8.36 -8.76 8.91
N VAL A 93 -7.17 -9.04 8.36
CA VAL A 93 -6.72 -8.48 7.07
C VAL A 93 -6.81 -9.54 5.99
N THR A 94 -7.52 -9.22 4.91
CA THR A 94 -7.63 -10.08 3.72
C THR A 94 -7.07 -9.35 2.52
N VAL A 95 -6.13 -9.97 1.82
CA VAL A 95 -5.52 -9.43 0.59
C VAL A 95 -5.86 -10.32 -0.59
N ALA A 96 -6.57 -9.77 -1.58
CA ALA A 96 -6.82 -10.43 -2.85
C ALA A 96 -5.88 -9.86 -3.90
N VAL A 97 -5.11 -10.71 -4.59
CA VAL A 97 -4.06 -10.29 -5.51
C VAL A 97 -4.39 -10.72 -6.93
N TYR A 98 -4.43 -9.75 -7.84
CA TYR A 98 -4.61 -9.98 -9.26
C TYR A 98 -3.43 -9.35 -10.01
N GLY A 99 -2.56 -10.18 -10.53
CA GLY A 99 -1.39 -9.73 -11.26
C GLY A 99 -1.01 -10.70 -12.35
N ARG A 100 -0.58 -10.19 -13.49
CA ARG A 100 -0.03 -11.00 -14.59
C ARG A 100 1.06 -10.22 -15.32
N ARG A 101 2.14 -10.91 -15.63
CA ARG A 101 3.26 -10.30 -16.36
C ARG A 101 2.77 -9.66 -17.66
N GLY A 102 3.16 -8.40 -17.87
CA GLY A 102 2.91 -7.66 -19.10
C GLY A 102 1.51 -7.05 -19.21
N THR A 103 0.68 -7.09 -18.17
CA THR A 103 -0.61 -6.40 -18.15
C THR A 103 -0.46 -4.90 -17.97
N THR A 104 -1.33 -4.16 -18.62
CA THR A 104 -1.39 -2.69 -18.66
C THR A 104 -2.49 -2.13 -17.76
N ALA A 105 -2.57 -0.81 -17.63
CA ALA A 105 -3.66 -0.12 -16.92
C ALA A 105 -5.05 -0.52 -17.44
N THR A 106 -5.20 -0.67 -18.75
CA THR A 106 -6.45 -1.11 -19.38
C THR A 106 -6.84 -2.54 -18.98
N ASP A 107 -5.88 -3.46 -18.91
CA ASP A 107 -6.13 -4.82 -18.42
C ASP A 107 -6.52 -4.81 -16.95
N HIS A 108 -5.84 -3.99 -16.16
CA HIS A 108 -6.12 -3.83 -14.73
C HIS A 108 -7.50 -3.21 -14.48
N ALA A 109 -7.92 -2.23 -15.27
CA ALA A 109 -9.24 -1.60 -15.15
C ALA A 109 -10.37 -2.62 -15.32
N ARG A 110 -10.23 -3.60 -16.23
CA ARG A 110 -11.22 -4.71 -16.35
C ARG A 110 -11.28 -5.55 -15.09
N ILE A 111 -10.11 -5.88 -14.50
CA ILE A 111 -10.05 -6.62 -13.23
C ILE A 111 -10.73 -5.82 -12.12
N LEU A 112 -10.46 -4.53 -12.02
CA LEU A 112 -11.06 -3.66 -11.02
C LEU A 112 -12.58 -3.56 -11.19
N ALA A 113 -13.08 -3.45 -12.41
CA ALA A 113 -14.50 -3.42 -12.72
C ALA A 113 -15.22 -4.73 -12.36
N GLU A 114 -14.54 -5.87 -12.52
CA GLU A 114 -15.09 -7.19 -12.19
C GLU A 114 -14.99 -7.51 -10.69
N GLN A 115 -13.82 -7.31 -10.10
CA GLN A 115 -13.55 -7.74 -8.73
C GLN A 115 -13.94 -6.70 -7.67
N GLY A 116 -13.95 -5.42 -8.02
CA GLY A 116 -14.36 -4.35 -7.11
C GLY A 116 -15.75 -4.56 -6.50
N PRO A 117 -16.80 -4.78 -7.31
CA PRO A 117 -18.14 -5.06 -6.78
C PRO A 117 -18.25 -6.36 -5.97
N ARG A 118 -17.48 -7.39 -6.34
CA ARG A 118 -17.49 -8.71 -5.67
C ARG A 118 -16.81 -8.67 -4.31
N LEU A 119 -15.61 -8.11 -4.25
CA LEU A 119 -14.77 -8.11 -3.05
C LEU A 119 -15.12 -6.95 -2.12
N ARG A 120 -15.70 -5.88 -2.66
CA ARG A 120 -16.03 -4.66 -1.91
C ARG A 120 -14.85 -4.19 -1.05
N PRO A 121 -13.66 -3.95 -1.63
CA PRO A 121 -12.46 -3.63 -0.88
C PRO A 121 -12.59 -2.31 -0.13
N HIS A 122 -11.96 -2.21 1.03
CA HIS A 122 -11.77 -0.96 1.75
C HIS A 122 -10.57 -0.18 1.19
N LEU A 123 -9.61 -0.91 0.62
CA LEU A 123 -8.41 -0.37 -0.01
C LEU A 123 -8.14 -1.09 -1.33
N VAL A 124 -7.92 -0.33 -2.39
CA VAL A 124 -7.36 -0.82 -3.66
C VAL A 124 -5.92 -0.33 -3.76
N ILE A 125 -4.97 -1.24 -4.00
CA ILE A 125 -3.58 -0.91 -4.31
C ILE A 125 -3.34 -1.28 -5.77
N TRP A 126 -3.07 -0.29 -6.60
CA TRP A 126 -2.98 -0.47 -8.04
C TRP A 126 -1.59 -0.09 -8.54
N GLN A 127 -0.79 -1.11 -8.90
CA GLN A 127 0.56 -0.92 -9.44
C GLN A 127 0.53 -0.84 -10.97
N LEU A 128 1.07 0.24 -11.54
CA LEU A 128 1.01 0.51 -12.98
C LEU A 128 2.17 1.40 -13.45
N GLY A 129 2.22 1.67 -14.76
CA GLY A 129 3.19 2.56 -15.40
C GLY A 129 4.50 1.88 -15.83
N THR A 130 4.88 0.74 -15.24
CA THR A 130 6.14 0.04 -15.61
C THR A 130 6.05 -0.61 -17.01
N VAL A 131 4.94 -1.28 -17.31
CA VAL A 131 4.73 -1.96 -18.59
C VAL A 131 4.47 -0.94 -19.69
N GLU A 132 3.70 0.07 -19.38
CA GLU A 132 3.39 1.19 -20.27
C GLU A 132 4.67 1.90 -20.69
N ALA A 133 5.51 2.30 -19.75
CA ALA A 133 6.78 2.96 -20.00
C ALA A 133 7.75 2.07 -20.81
N ALA A 134 7.86 0.78 -20.44
CA ALA A 134 8.72 -0.17 -21.13
C ALA A 134 8.31 -0.43 -22.60
N ARG A 135 7.04 -0.22 -22.92
CA ARG A 135 6.48 -0.40 -24.27
C ARG A 135 6.28 0.90 -25.02
N GLY A 136 6.50 2.06 -24.39
CA GLY A 136 6.23 3.37 -24.98
C GLY A 136 4.75 3.59 -25.32
N LEU A 137 3.83 3.05 -24.52
CA LEU A 137 2.39 3.24 -24.73
C LEU A 137 1.97 4.68 -24.44
N PRO A 138 0.89 5.21 -25.05
CA PRO A 138 0.44 6.57 -24.80
C PRO A 138 0.15 6.80 -23.32
N VAL A 139 0.78 7.79 -22.74
CA VAL A 139 0.68 8.08 -21.31
C VAL A 139 -0.67 8.66 -20.96
N GLU A 140 -1.30 9.38 -21.88
CA GLU A 140 -2.63 9.95 -21.74
C GLU A 140 -3.71 8.87 -21.60
N GLU A 141 -3.60 7.78 -22.38
CA GLU A 141 -4.52 6.63 -22.28
C GLU A 141 -4.43 5.95 -20.94
N MET A 142 -3.22 5.82 -20.38
CA MET A 142 -3.03 5.32 -19.03
C MET A 142 -3.70 6.23 -18.00
N ALA A 143 -3.50 7.55 -18.11
CA ALA A 143 -4.04 8.53 -17.19
C ALA A 143 -5.58 8.55 -17.20
N GLU A 144 -6.19 8.54 -18.38
CA GLU A 144 -7.63 8.48 -18.55
C GLU A 144 -8.21 7.17 -17.99
N THR A 145 -7.57 6.05 -18.28
CA THR A 145 -7.95 4.74 -17.75
C THR A 145 -7.95 4.73 -16.21
N VAL A 146 -6.93 5.33 -15.60
CA VAL A 146 -6.83 5.44 -14.13
C VAL A 146 -7.97 6.26 -13.56
N GLN A 147 -8.23 7.45 -14.11
CA GLN A 147 -9.29 8.34 -13.61
C GLN A 147 -10.65 7.67 -13.72
N ASN A 148 -10.96 7.06 -14.86
CA ASN A 148 -12.23 6.37 -15.11
C ASN A 148 -12.41 5.17 -14.16
N ALA A 149 -11.39 4.35 -13.96
CA ALA A 149 -11.48 3.18 -13.08
C ALA A 149 -11.64 3.58 -11.60
N VAL A 150 -10.95 4.63 -11.15
CA VAL A 150 -11.13 5.15 -9.77
C VAL A 150 -12.54 5.69 -9.58
N ALA A 151 -13.08 6.43 -10.55
CA ALA A 151 -14.46 6.93 -10.52
C ALA A 151 -15.49 5.77 -10.44
N GLN A 152 -15.29 4.70 -11.22
CA GLN A 152 -16.15 3.50 -11.18
C GLN A 152 -16.07 2.78 -9.83
N LEU A 153 -14.88 2.61 -9.25
CA LEU A 153 -14.73 2.00 -7.92
C LEU A 153 -15.47 2.77 -6.84
N ARG A 154 -15.45 4.09 -6.90
CA ARG A 154 -16.17 4.97 -5.96
C ARG A 154 -17.67 4.93 -6.16
N ALA A 155 -18.14 4.81 -7.39
CA ALA A 155 -19.57 4.68 -7.68
C ALA A 155 -20.19 3.44 -7.02
N VAL A 156 -19.43 2.36 -6.84
CA VAL A 156 -19.89 1.10 -6.21
C VAL A 156 -20.03 1.23 -4.69
N ARG A 157 -19.17 1.99 -4.01
CA ARG A 157 -19.11 2.06 -2.54
C ARG A 157 -19.14 3.47 -1.97
N GLY A 158 -19.20 4.47 -2.81
CA GLY A 158 -19.00 5.85 -2.41
C GLY A 158 -17.53 6.08 -1.99
N GLU A 159 -17.28 7.08 -1.18
CA GLU A 159 -15.93 7.44 -0.70
C GLU A 159 -15.34 6.43 0.32
N ARG A 160 -15.95 5.25 0.49
CA ARG A 160 -15.51 4.24 1.45
C ARG A 160 -14.41 3.31 0.95
N THR A 161 -14.00 3.45 -0.31
CA THR A 161 -12.85 2.73 -0.88
C THR A 161 -11.71 3.70 -1.10
N ASP A 162 -10.64 3.56 -0.33
CA ASP A 162 -9.40 4.28 -0.59
C ASP A 162 -8.67 3.62 -1.76
N VAL A 163 -7.98 4.43 -2.58
CA VAL A 163 -7.19 3.95 -3.71
C VAL A 163 -5.77 4.47 -3.57
N VAL A 164 -4.80 3.55 -3.63
CA VAL A 164 -3.37 3.85 -3.67
C VAL A 164 -2.83 3.41 -5.04
N LEU A 165 -2.40 4.38 -5.83
CA LEU A 165 -1.63 4.13 -7.04
C LEU A 165 -0.18 3.89 -6.64
N VAL A 166 0.45 2.86 -7.19
CA VAL A 166 1.86 2.55 -6.98
C VAL A 166 2.59 2.82 -8.29
N ASP A 167 3.50 3.81 -8.28
CA ASP A 167 4.24 4.23 -9.46
C ASP A 167 5.25 3.16 -9.94
N PRO A 168 5.89 3.31 -11.13
CA PRO A 168 6.80 2.32 -11.68
C PRO A 168 7.89 1.89 -10.71
N GLN A 169 8.35 0.65 -10.85
CA GLN A 169 9.56 0.23 -10.15
C GLN A 169 10.79 0.96 -10.70
N PHE A 170 11.73 1.30 -9.82
CA PHE A 170 13.01 1.81 -10.26
C PHE A 170 13.81 0.69 -10.95
N SER A 171 14.36 1.03 -12.10
CA SER A 171 15.29 0.21 -12.87
C SER A 171 16.23 1.17 -13.65
N ARG A 172 17.54 0.91 -13.61
CA ARG A 172 18.50 1.67 -14.40
C ARG A 172 18.24 1.49 -15.89
N PHE A 173 17.88 0.26 -16.29
CA PHE A 173 17.51 -0.03 -17.67
C PHE A 173 16.30 0.80 -18.10
N LEU A 174 15.23 0.81 -17.29
CA LEU A 174 14.04 1.57 -17.61
C LEU A 174 14.31 3.08 -17.66
N ARG A 175 15.09 3.59 -16.70
CA ARG A 175 15.52 4.99 -16.68
C ARG A 175 16.32 5.41 -17.93
N ALA A 176 17.11 4.51 -18.48
CA ALA A 176 17.96 4.81 -19.64
C ALA A 176 17.23 4.65 -20.98
N ASN A 177 16.15 3.86 -21.04
CA ASN A 177 15.54 3.43 -22.30
C ASN A 177 14.07 3.83 -22.47
N ALA A 178 13.46 4.48 -21.47
CA ALA A 178 12.06 4.89 -21.50
C ALA A 178 11.87 6.25 -20.81
N ASP A 179 10.87 7.00 -21.25
CA ASP A 179 10.46 8.26 -20.59
C ASP A 179 9.61 7.99 -19.35
N VAL A 180 10.22 7.34 -18.34
CA VAL A 180 9.51 6.96 -17.09
C VAL A 180 9.00 8.18 -16.33
N GLU A 181 9.70 9.31 -16.43
CA GLU A 181 9.30 10.53 -15.70
C GLU A 181 7.95 11.06 -16.19
N SER A 182 7.65 10.96 -17.48
CA SER A 182 6.33 11.31 -18.01
C SER A 182 5.22 10.45 -17.36
N TYR A 183 5.40 9.13 -17.31
CA TYR A 183 4.42 8.23 -16.67
C TYR A 183 4.25 8.53 -15.18
N ARG A 184 5.33 8.79 -14.46
CA ARG A 184 5.29 9.16 -13.05
C ARG A 184 4.58 10.49 -12.81
N ASN A 185 4.83 11.47 -13.65
CA ASN A 185 4.17 12.77 -13.57
C ASN A 185 2.67 12.65 -13.81
N TRP A 186 2.26 11.91 -14.85
CA TRP A 186 0.85 11.68 -15.12
C TRP A 186 0.15 10.88 -14.03
N LEU A 187 0.83 9.91 -13.41
CA LEU A 187 0.28 9.20 -12.25
C LEU A 187 0.06 10.14 -11.05
N ARG A 188 0.97 11.09 -10.84
CA ARG A 188 0.80 12.11 -9.79
C ARG A 188 -0.40 13.00 -10.08
N VAL A 189 -0.55 13.45 -11.32
CA VAL A 189 -1.70 14.25 -11.76
C VAL A 189 -3.00 13.45 -11.64
N SER A 190 -3.02 12.19 -12.10
CA SER A 190 -4.19 11.33 -12.03
C SER A 190 -4.58 10.99 -10.59
N ALA A 191 -3.61 10.78 -9.70
CA ALA A 191 -3.86 10.59 -8.29
C ALA A 191 -4.55 11.82 -7.67
N ALA A 192 -3.99 13.00 -7.90
CA ALA A 192 -4.55 14.26 -7.41
C ALA A 192 -5.96 14.51 -7.97
N ALA A 193 -6.16 14.36 -9.28
CA ALA A 193 -7.44 14.60 -9.95
C ALA A 193 -8.53 13.62 -9.50
N SER A 194 -8.18 12.38 -9.23
CA SER A 194 -9.11 11.34 -8.79
C SER A 194 -9.25 11.24 -7.26
N GLY A 195 -8.46 12.01 -6.48
CA GLY A 195 -8.38 11.89 -5.03
C GLY A 195 -7.80 10.55 -4.55
N ALA A 196 -7.06 9.82 -5.41
CA ALA A 196 -6.30 8.65 -5.01
C ALA A 196 -4.99 9.07 -4.32
N GLN A 197 -4.40 8.17 -3.58
CA GLN A 197 -3.05 8.34 -3.02
C GLN A 197 -2.00 7.92 -4.05
N LEU A 198 -0.79 8.43 -3.93
CA LEU A 198 0.35 7.95 -4.71
C LEU A 198 1.44 7.42 -3.77
N PHE A 199 1.74 6.12 -3.86
CA PHE A 199 2.90 5.52 -3.21
C PHE A 199 4.08 5.51 -4.17
N SER A 200 5.11 6.29 -3.86
CA SER A 200 6.25 6.52 -4.75
C SER A 200 7.29 5.38 -4.66
N ARG A 201 6.92 4.22 -5.19
CA ARG A 201 7.80 3.04 -5.25
C ARG A 201 9.13 3.34 -5.96
N TRP A 202 9.10 4.13 -7.03
CA TRP A 202 10.28 4.56 -7.74
C TRP A 202 11.28 5.29 -6.84
N ALA A 203 10.82 6.29 -6.10
CA ALA A 203 11.67 7.07 -5.21
C ALA A 203 12.27 6.20 -4.10
N ILE A 204 11.47 5.33 -3.50
CA ILE A 204 11.89 4.40 -2.45
C ILE A 204 12.96 3.43 -2.98
N MET A 205 12.69 2.76 -4.09
CA MET A 205 13.64 1.79 -4.67
C MET A 205 14.91 2.47 -5.16
N ARG A 206 14.80 3.68 -5.75
CA ARG A 206 15.95 4.48 -6.15
C ARG A 206 16.84 4.81 -4.95
N HIS A 207 16.25 5.25 -3.84
CA HIS A 207 16.97 5.52 -2.60
C HIS A 207 17.72 4.27 -2.09
N TRP A 208 17.09 3.10 -2.11
CA TRP A 208 17.75 1.85 -1.69
C TRP A 208 18.92 1.48 -2.59
N VAL A 209 18.81 1.72 -3.89
CA VAL A 209 19.90 1.50 -4.86
C VAL A 209 21.04 2.51 -4.66
N GLU A 210 20.71 3.78 -4.47
CA GLU A 210 21.70 4.86 -4.29
C GLU A 210 22.42 4.76 -2.94
N THR A 211 21.79 4.20 -1.92
CA THR A 211 22.40 3.94 -0.61
C THR A 211 22.98 2.51 -0.48
N GLU A 212 23.09 1.78 -1.59
CA GLU A 212 23.65 0.42 -1.69
C GLU A 212 22.97 -0.63 -0.78
N LYS A 213 21.77 -0.33 -0.31
CA LYS A 213 21.01 -1.26 0.57
C LYS A 213 20.41 -2.42 -0.19
N LEU A 214 19.81 -2.15 -1.36
CA LEU A 214 19.10 -3.13 -2.18
C LEU A 214 19.30 -2.81 -3.67
N ASP A 215 20.26 -3.45 -4.32
CA ASP A 215 20.56 -3.29 -5.75
C ASP A 215 20.44 -4.62 -6.49
N LEU A 216 19.21 -4.94 -6.92
CA LEU A 216 18.92 -6.19 -7.59
C LEU A 216 19.60 -6.31 -8.98
N GLU A 217 19.76 -5.18 -9.69
CA GLU A 217 20.35 -5.20 -11.05
C GLU A 217 21.86 -5.48 -11.06
N ARG A 218 22.55 -5.18 -9.96
CA ARG A 218 23.99 -5.45 -9.79
C ARG A 218 24.30 -6.71 -9.00
N ALA A 219 23.27 -7.36 -8.46
CA ALA A 219 23.45 -8.55 -7.66
C ALA A 219 23.92 -9.73 -8.52
N PRO A 220 24.89 -10.55 -8.02
CA PRO A 220 25.22 -11.82 -8.64
C PRO A 220 23.98 -12.71 -8.81
N ALA A 221 23.93 -13.51 -9.89
CA ALA A 221 22.79 -14.38 -10.16
C ALA A 221 22.41 -15.28 -8.98
N SER A 222 23.40 -15.78 -8.23
CA SER A 222 23.19 -16.62 -7.04
C SER A 222 22.50 -15.89 -5.87
N GLN A 223 22.48 -14.55 -5.86
CA GLN A 223 21.90 -13.74 -4.79
C GLN A 223 20.59 -13.04 -5.20
N GLN A 224 20.24 -13.06 -6.49
CA GLN A 224 19.10 -12.29 -7.02
C GLN A 224 17.78 -12.67 -6.34
N VAL A 225 17.49 -13.94 -6.13
CA VAL A 225 16.24 -14.40 -5.48
C VAL A 225 16.18 -13.91 -4.03
N ALA A 226 17.25 -14.10 -3.25
CA ALA A 226 17.27 -13.65 -1.86
C ALA A 226 17.16 -12.14 -1.74
N LEU A 227 17.77 -11.39 -2.66
CA LEU A 227 17.68 -9.93 -2.68
C LEU A 227 16.29 -9.46 -3.15
N ALA A 228 15.66 -10.17 -4.10
CA ALA A 228 14.28 -9.92 -4.48
C ALA A 228 13.32 -10.14 -3.30
N ASP A 229 13.48 -11.23 -2.54
CA ASP A 229 12.69 -11.49 -1.34
C ASP A 229 12.84 -10.37 -0.31
N ARG A 230 14.06 -9.88 -0.08
CA ARG A 230 14.33 -8.77 0.82
C ARG A 230 13.73 -7.47 0.32
N LEU A 231 13.82 -7.19 -0.98
CA LEU A 231 13.21 -6.00 -1.59
C LEU A 231 11.69 -6.01 -1.42
N HIS A 232 11.05 -7.16 -1.64
CA HIS A 232 9.62 -7.33 -1.46
C HIS A 232 9.20 -7.21 0.02
N ASP A 233 10.01 -7.68 0.95
CA ASP A 233 9.80 -7.49 2.39
C ASP A 233 9.86 -6.01 2.78
N CYS A 234 10.90 -5.30 2.34
CA CYS A 234 11.04 -3.87 2.57
C CYS A 234 9.89 -3.06 1.97
N LEU A 235 9.44 -3.43 0.76
CA LEU A 235 8.33 -2.76 0.09
C LEU A 235 6.99 -2.98 0.84
N ALA A 236 6.77 -4.19 1.33
CA ALA A 236 5.59 -4.52 2.13
C ALA A 236 5.55 -3.72 3.44
N LYS A 237 6.68 -3.62 4.14
CA LYS A 237 6.80 -2.81 5.37
C LYS A 237 6.56 -1.34 5.11
N ALA A 238 7.18 -0.77 4.05
CA ALA A 238 6.96 0.61 3.65
C ALA A 238 5.49 0.89 3.30
N MET A 239 4.86 0.01 2.54
CA MET A 239 3.45 0.12 2.20
C MET A 239 2.55 0.03 3.44
N ALA A 240 2.86 -0.86 4.37
CA ALA A 240 2.09 -0.97 5.62
C ALA A 240 2.17 0.31 6.45
N GLU A 241 3.35 0.92 6.57
CA GLU A 241 3.52 2.21 7.27
C GLU A 241 2.76 3.33 6.59
N PHE A 242 2.86 3.43 5.26
CA PHE A 242 2.11 4.40 4.47
C PHE A 242 0.59 4.28 4.68
N ILE A 243 0.06 3.06 4.66
CA ILE A 243 -1.37 2.79 4.88
C ILE A 243 -1.78 3.17 6.31
N LEU A 244 -1.00 2.81 7.30
CA LEU A 244 -1.31 3.10 8.71
C LEU A 244 -1.21 4.59 9.04
N ASP A 245 -0.24 5.31 8.47
CA ASP A 245 -0.17 6.78 8.58
C ASP A 245 -1.42 7.43 7.95
N GLY A 246 -1.79 7.01 6.74
CA GLY A 246 -3.01 7.48 6.07
C GLY A 246 -4.29 7.22 6.88
N ALA A 247 -4.39 6.05 7.52
CA ALA A 247 -5.51 5.72 8.40
C ALA A 247 -5.55 6.62 9.65
N GLN A 248 -4.39 6.88 10.27
CA GLN A 248 -4.31 7.80 11.42
C GLN A 248 -4.71 9.23 11.06
N ARG A 249 -4.29 9.71 9.88
CA ARG A 249 -4.71 11.02 9.35
C ARG A 249 -6.22 11.03 9.03
N GLY A 250 -6.76 9.93 8.51
CA GLY A 250 -8.21 9.75 8.28
C GLY A 250 -9.04 9.86 9.55
N ARG A 251 -8.51 9.39 10.68
CA ARG A 251 -9.13 9.58 12.01
C ARG A 251 -9.23 11.06 12.41
N ARG A 252 -8.16 11.83 12.15
CA ARG A 252 -8.08 13.25 12.54
C ARG A 252 -8.91 14.16 11.63
N ALA A 253 -9.19 13.73 10.40
CA ALA A 253 -9.96 14.50 9.43
C ALA A 253 -11.48 14.35 9.59
N ARG A 254 -11.96 13.52 10.52
CA ARG A 254 -13.40 13.46 10.87
C ARG A 254 -13.75 14.66 11.75
N PRO A 255 -14.82 15.40 11.39
CA PRO A 255 -15.35 16.50 12.21
C PRO A 255 -15.85 16.01 13.55
#